data_76caa8cf9a289cafa5faf698017ed2af
#
_entry.id   76caa8cf9a289cafa5faf698017ed2af
#
_cell.length_a   1.000
_cell.length_b   1.000
_cell.length_c   1.000
_cell.angle_alpha   90.00
_cell.angle_beta   90.00
_cell.angle_gamma   90.00
#
_symmetry.space_group_name_H-M   'P 1'
#
loop_
_entity.id
_entity.type
_entity.pdbx_description
1 polymer ?
#
loop_
_entity_poly.entity_id
_entity_poly.type
_entity_poly.pdbx_seq_one_letter_code
_entity_poly.pdbx_strand_id
1 'polypeptide(L)'
;MLIIRNPATGATIAELQQDDAQSISAKYLAARAAQPAWAAQPLPNRIDVLRRFRDALTSDVERLAAVLTSETGKPIRQSRNEIKGSTGRIDFFLESTEGAIATRAVHTAANMREQISHEPLGVVANISAWNYPYFVGGNVFVPALLTGNAVLYKPSEFATLTGIEIGKLLHRSGVPQHIFAVLVGGGAIGSELIKQPIDGVFFTGSYATGQRIAREVGPRMLK
;
A
#
# COMPACT_ATOMS: atom_id res chain seq x y z
N MET A 1 0.88 0.07 23.11
CA MET A 1 2.18 -0.35 22.55
C MET A 1 2.01 -1.66 21.78
N LEU A 2 2.65 -1.82 20.63
CA LEU A 2 2.77 -3.07 19.89
C LEU A 2 4.19 -3.60 20.09
N ILE A 3 4.32 -4.78 20.68
CA ILE A 3 5.61 -5.41 20.93
C ILE A 3 5.90 -6.38 19.79
N ILE A 4 6.95 -6.11 19.02
CA ILE A 4 7.41 -6.99 17.95
C ILE A 4 8.47 -7.95 18.52
N ARG A 5 8.25 -9.25 18.32
CA ARG A 5 9.16 -10.30 18.80
C ARG A 5 9.70 -11.11 17.64
N ASN A 6 10.95 -11.51 17.77
CA ASN A 6 11.52 -12.50 16.87
C ASN A 6 10.93 -13.89 17.20
N PRO A 7 10.21 -14.54 16.28
CA PRO A 7 9.54 -15.80 16.56
C PRO A 7 10.51 -16.97 16.78
N ALA A 8 11.75 -16.87 16.31
CA ALA A 8 12.75 -17.91 16.48
C ALA A 8 13.44 -17.86 17.86
N THR A 9 13.55 -16.67 18.48
CA THR A 9 14.29 -16.48 19.73
C THR A 9 13.39 -16.03 20.89
N GLY A 10 12.19 -15.54 20.61
CA GLY A 10 11.30 -14.90 21.57
C GLY A 10 11.73 -13.48 22.00
N ALA A 11 12.89 -13.02 21.56
CA ALA A 11 13.41 -11.71 21.94
C ALA A 11 12.56 -10.57 21.36
N THR A 12 12.36 -9.52 22.16
CA THR A 12 11.75 -8.27 21.69
C THR A 12 12.72 -7.56 20.74
N ILE A 13 12.29 -7.23 19.54
CA ILE A 13 13.07 -6.52 18.52
C ILE A 13 12.65 -5.07 18.36
N ALA A 14 11.41 -4.74 18.72
CA ALA A 14 10.91 -3.36 18.74
C ALA A 14 9.67 -3.22 19.64
N GLU A 15 9.48 -2.02 20.16
CA GLU A 15 8.24 -1.58 20.80
C GLU A 15 7.73 -0.34 20.05
N LEU A 16 6.52 -0.42 19.51
CA LEU A 16 5.95 0.62 18.66
C LEU A 16 4.72 1.21 19.30
N GLN A 17 4.59 2.53 19.24
CA GLN A 17 3.33 3.18 19.55
C GLN A 17 2.29 2.73 18.54
N GLN A 18 1.17 2.18 19.01
CA GLN A 18 0.04 1.87 18.13
C GLN A 18 -0.71 3.14 17.75
N ASP A 19 -1.26 3.13 16.55
CA ASP A 19 -2.27 4.12 16.17
C ASP A 19 -3.54 3.95 17.03
N ASP A 20 -4.34 4.98 17.05
CA ASP A 20 -5.66 5.02 17.66
C ASP A 20 -6.66 5.71 16.71
N ALA A 21 -7.91 5.82 17.10
CA ALA A 21 -8.94 6.43 16.27
C ALA A 21 -8.59 7.87 15.87
N GLN A 22 -7.94 8.64 16.75
CA GLN A 22 -7.56 10.03 16.50
C GLN A 22 -6.41 10.10 15.49
N SER A 23 -5.35 9.34 15.66
CA SER A 23 -4.21 9.29 14.73
C SER A 23 -4.60 8.76 13.36
N ILE A 24 -5.48 7.75 13.28
CA ILE A 24 -6.01 7.24 12.02
C ILE A 24 -6.83 8.31 11.29
N SER A 25 -7.71 9.01 12.00
CA SER A 25 -8.48 10.12 11.44
C SER A 25 -7.57 11.26 10.94
N ALA A 26 -6.54 11.62 11.70
CA ALA A 26 -5.56 12.63 11.28
C ALA A 26 -4.81 12.18 10.00
N LYS A 27 -4.34 10.93 9.93
CA LYS A 27 -3.70 10.37 8.73
C LYS A 27 -4.66 10.36 7.53
N TYR A 28 -5.93 10.01 7.74
CA TYR A 28 -6.94 10.05 6.68
C TYR A 28 -7.15 11.48 6.16
N LEU A 29 -7.36 12.45 7.05
CA LEU A 29 -7.58 13.85 6.64
C LEU A 29 -6.37 14.42 5.89
N ALA A 30 -5.16 14.12 6.35
CA ALA A 30 -3.93 14.53 5.67
C ALA A 30 -3.80 13.88 4.29
N ALA A 31 -4.11 12.59 4.16
CA ALA A 31 -4.12 11.89 2.88
C ALA A 31 -5.16 12.46 1.92
N ARG A 32 -6.38 12.74 2.42
CA ARG A 32 -7.46 13.34 1.63
C ARG A 32 -7.08 14.73 1.10
N ALA A 33 -6.43 15.54 1.93
CA ALA A 33 -5.97 16.88 1.52
C ALA A 33 -4.83 16.84 0.50
N ALA A 34 -3.93 15.86 0.61
CA ALA A 34 -2.75 15.75 -0.26
C ALA A 34 -3.04 15.05 -1.60
N GLN A 35 -4.04 14.16 -1.65
CA GLN A 35 -4.31 13.29 -2.80
C GLN A 35 -4.56 14.06 -4.10
N PRO A 36 -5.33 15.18 -4.17
CA PRO A 36 -5.55 15.88 -5.43
C PRO A 36 -4.26 16.39 -6.07
N ALA A 37 -3.31 16.88 -5.27
CA ALA A 37 -2.03 17.34 -5.79
C ALA A 37 -1.16 16.18 -6.33
N TRP A 38 -1.24 15.00 -5.73
CA TRP A 38 -0.59 13.79 -6.24
C TRP A 38 -1.25 13.30 -7.52
N ALA A 39 -2.58 13.27 -7.58
CA ALA A 39 -3.34 12.90 -8.79
C ALA A 39 -3.05 13.82 -9.97
N ALA A 40 -2.87 15.13 -9.73
CA ALA A 40 -2.54 16.11 -10.73
C ALA A 40 -1.11 16.00 -11.29
N GLN A 41 -0.21 15.23 -10.64
CA GLN A 41 1.11 14.97 -11.20
C GLN A 41 0.99 14.20 -12.53
N PRO A 42 1.78 14.53 -13.57
CA PRO A 42 1.84 13.72 -14.77
C PRO A 42 2.20 12.26 -14.45
N LEU A 43 1.58 11.30 -15.15
CA LEU A 43 1.87 9.88 -14.95
C LEU A 43 3.37 9.55 -15.05
N PRO A 44 4.15 10.09 -16.02
CA PRO A 44 5.59 9.84 -16.07
C PRO A 44 6.33 10.21 -14.77
N ASN A 45 5.93 11.29 -14.10
CA ASN A 45 6.54 11.68 -12.83
C ASN A 45 6.27 10.66 -11.74
N ARG A 46 5.03 10.13 -11.65
CA ARG A 46 4.68 9.06 -10.70
C ARG A 46 5.42 7.76 -11.03
N ILE A 47 5.57 7.44 -12.31
CA ILE A 47 6.37 6.30 -12.78
C ILE A 47 7.82 6.44 -12.32
N ASP A 48 8.43 7.61 -12.47
CA ASP A 48 9.82 7.84 -12.05
C ASP A 48 10.01 7.73 -10.54
N VAL A 49 9.03 8.17 -9.74
CA VAL A 49 9.03 7.96 -8.29
C VAL A 49 9.01 6.46 -7.95
N LEU A 50 8.12 5.69 -8.56
CA LEU A 50 8.00 4.26 -8.28
C LEU A 50 9.16 3.45 -8.87
N ARG A 51 9.81 3.91 -9.93
CA ARG A 51 11.07 3.35 -10.45
C ARG A 51 12.19 3.49 -9.42
N ARG A 52 12.36 4.69 -8.82
CA ARG A 52 13.31 4.89 -7.71
C ARG A 52 13.01 4.01 -6.50
N PHE A 53 11.75 3.78 -6.18
CA PHE A 53 11.36 2.84 -5.13
C PHE A 53 11.79 1.40 -5.47
N ARG A 54 11.56 0.93 -6.69
CA ARG A 54 12.02 -0.38 -7.17
C ARG A 54 13.55 -0.52 -7.09
N ASP A 55 14.28 0.53 -7.47
CA ASP A 55 15.74 0.56 -7.39
C ASP A 55 16.23 0.52 -5.94
N ALA A 56 15.56 1.25 -5.04
CA ALA A 56 15.85 1.24 -3.61
C ALA A 56 15.61 -0.14 -2.98
N LEU A 57 14.56 -0.89 -3.38
CA LEU A 57 14.35 -2.28 -2.95
C LEU A 57 15.53 -3.18 -3.36
N THR A 58 16.02 -3.02 -4.59
CA THR A 58 17.16 -3.79 -5.10
C THR A 58 18.44 -3.47 -4.35
N SER A 59 18.71 -2.19 -4.09
CA SER A 59 19.91 -1.74 -3.41
C SER A 59 19.95 -2.16 -1.93
N ASP A 60 18.79 -2.15 -1.26
CA ASP A 60 18.68 -2.41 0.18
C ASP A 60 18.30 -3.86 0.51
N VAL A 61 18.32 -4.79 -0.46
CA VAL A 61 17.76 -6.14 -0.31
C VAL A 61 18.25 -6.89 0.92
N GLU A 62 19.53 -6.79 1.28
CA GLU A 62 20.10 -7.50 2.44
C GLU A 62 19.54 -6.96 3.75
N ARG A 63 19.49 -5.66 3.90
CA ARG A 63 18.97 -5.00 5.10
C ARG A 63 17.46 -5.28 5.27
N LEU A 64 16.71 -5.17 4.19
CA LEU A 64 15.26 -5.41 4.18
C LEU A 64 14.92 -6.88 4.45
N ALA A 65 15.69 -7.81 3.87
CA ALA A 65 15.53 -9.23 4.11
C ALA A 65 15.83 -9.61 5.57
N ALA A 66 16.83 -8.96 6.19
CA ALA A 66 17.14 -9.16 7.61
C ALA A 66 15.97 -8.72 8.51
N VAL A 67 15.35 -7.56 8.22
CA VAL A 67 14.16 -7.07 8.94
C VAL A 67 13.02 -8.07 8.79
N LEU A 68 12.68 -8.46 7.56
CA LEU A 68 11.59 -9.40 7.29
C LEU A 68 11.80 -10.75 7.99
N THR A 69 13.04 -11.28 7.93
CA THR A 69 13.39 -12.54 8.61
C THR A 69 13.27 -12.42 10.13
N SER A 70 13.76 -11.33 10.72
CA SER A 70 13.72 -11.16 12.16
C SER A 70 12.31 -11.05 12.72
N GLU A 71 11.41 -10.42 11.96
CA GLU A 71 10.03 -10.14 12.37
C GLU A 71 9.08 -11.32 12.12
N THR A 72 9.22 -12.01 10.98
CA THR A 72 8.28 -13.07 10.58
C THR A 72 8.80 -14.48 10.79
N GLY A 73 10.10 -14.66 11.06
CA GLY A 73 10.75 -15.98 11.10
C GLY A 73 10.97 -16.62 9.73
N LYS A 74 10.69 -15.91 8.63
CA LYS A 74 10.92 -16.41 7.27
C LYS A 74 12.42 -16.65 7.05
N PRO A 75 12.83 -17.79 6.43
CA PRO A 75 14.24 -18.02 6.09
C PRO A 75 14.82 -16.87 5.25
N ILE A 76 15.99 -16.40 5.59
CA ILE A 76 16.63 -15.23 4.94
C ILE A 76 16.72 -15.35 3.41
N ARG A 77 16.91 -16.56 2.89
CA ARG A 77 16.89 -16.81 1.43
C ARG A 77 15.52 -16.51 0.83
N GLN A 78 14.44 -16.89 1.51
CA GLN A 78 13.08 -16.61 1.05
C GLN A 78 12.75 -15.12 1.15
N SER A 79 13.20 -14.43 2.20
CA SER A 79 13.05 -12.98 2.34
C SER A 79 13.75 -12.23 1.19
N ARG A 80 15.00 -12.63 0.85
CA ARG A 80 15.70 -12.08 -0.33
C ARG A 80 14.94 -12.34 -1.64
N ASN A 81 14.45 -13.56 -1.83
CA ASN A 81 13.72 -13.94 -3.04
C ASN A 81 12.40 -13.18 -3.17
N GLU A 82 11.69 -12.93 -2.06
CA GLU A 82 10.48 -12.13 -2.06
C GLU A 82 10.75 -10.70 -2.53
N ILE A 83 11.74 -10.04 -1.94
CA ILE A 83 12.09 -8.66 -2.30
C ILE A 83 12.51 -8.58 -3.77
N LYS A 84 13.40 -9.49 -4.23
CA LYS A 84 13.81 -9.55 -5.63
C LYS A 84 12.64 -9.86 -6.58
N GLY A 85 11.74 -10.77 -6.19
CA GLY A 85 10.55 -11.09 -6.99
C GLY A 85 9.55 -9.94 -7.09
N SER A 86 9.46 -9.10 -6.04
CA SER A 86 8.58 -7.93 -6.05
C SER A 86 9.03 -6.85 -7.05
N THR A 87 10.32 -6.75 -7.37
CA THR A 87 10.81 -5.76 -8.35
C THR A 87 10.27 -6.02 -9.74
N GLY A 88 10.27 -7.27 -10.22
CA GLY A 88 9.67 -7.62 -11.51
C GLY A 88 8.16 -7.36 -11.57
N ARG A 89 7.47 -7.48 -10.42
CA ARG A 89 6.05 -7.13 -10.33
C ARG A 89 5.83 -5.61 -10.42
N ILE A 90 6.73 -4.83 -9.83
CA ILE A 90 6.70 -3.37 -9.95
C ILE A 90 6.97 -2.97 -11.40
N ASP A 91 7.97 -3.57 -12.06
CA ASP A 91 8.26 -3.30 -13.48
C ASP A 91 7.02 -3.54 -14.36
N PHE A 92 6.30 -4.63 -14.14
CA PHE A 92 5.02 -4.87 -14.83
C PHE A 92 4.03 -3.71 -14.68
N PHE A 93 3.88 -3.15 -13.46
CA PHE A 93 2.99 -2.01 -13.25
C PHE A 93 3.52 -0.74 -13.90
N LEU A 94 4.83 -0.48 -13.84
CA LEU A 94 5.44 0.69 -14.47
C LEU A 94 5.23 0.70 -15.99
N GLU A 95 5.29 -0.46 -16.63
CA GLU A 95 5.15 -0.63 -18.07
C GLU A 95 3.68 -0.63 -18.54
N SER A 96 2.78 -1.23 -17.73
CA SER A 96 1.41 -1.48 -18.18
C SER A 96 0.41 -0.36 -17.80
N THR A 97 0.72 0.47 -16.80
CA THR A 97 -0.27 1.43 -16.26
C THR A 97 -0.73 2.45 -17.29
N GLU A 98 0.17 3.00 -18.10
CA GLU A 98 -0.20 4.01 -19.11
C GLU A 98 -1.27 3.49 -20.07
N GLY A 99 -1.04 2.31 -20.63
CA GLY A 99 -2.02 1.67 -21.52
C GLY A 99 -3.34 1.31 -20.84
N ALA A 100 -3.25 0.88 -19.56
CA ALA A 100 -4.43 0.46 -18.80
C ALA A 100 -5.38 1.61 -18.45
N ILE A 101 -4.85 2.82 -18.22
CA ILE A 101 -5.66 4.00 -17.85
C ILE A 101 -5.85 5.00 -19.00
N ALA A 102 -5.33 4.71 -20.18
CA ALA A 102 -5.46 5.59 -21.34
C ALA A 102 -6.93 5.87 -21.65
N THR A 103 -7.23 7.15 -21.90
CA THR A 103 -8.58 7.55 -22.38
C THR A 103 -8.83 6.93 -23.75
N ARG A 104 -9.94 6.25 -23.89
CA ARG A 104 -10.33 5.56 -25.13
C ARG A 104 -11.62 6.15 -25.70
N ALA A 105 -11.59 6.62 -26.93
CA ALA A 105 -12.79 6.95 -27.67
C ALA A 105 -13.61 5.68 -27.96
N VAL A 106 -14.89 5.69 -27.64
CA VAL A 106 -15.82 4.58 -27.84
C VAL A 106 -16.65 4.81 -29.10
N HIS A 107 -17.13 6.05 -29.27
CA HIS A 107 -17.90 6.45 -30.43
C HIS A 107 -17.60 7.89 -30.82
N THR A 108 -17.63 8.19 -32.13
CA THR A 108 -17.48 9.55 -32.65
C THR A 108 -18.46 9.71 -33.81
N ALA A 109 -19.35 10.71 -33.72
CA ALA A 109 -20.23 11.17 -34.76
C ALA A 109 -20.06 12.66 -34.96
N ALA A 110 -20.76 13.26 -35.97
CA ALA A 110 -20.56 14.65 -36.32
C ALA A 110 -20.66 15.65 -35.14
N ASN A 111 -21.59 15.38 -34.19
CA ASN A 111 -21.88 16.25 -33.05
C ASN A 111 -21.72 15.56 -31.68
N MET A 112 -21.14 14.36 -31.64
CA MET A 112 -21.04 13.57 -30.40
C MET A 112 -19.71 12.79 -30.35
N ARG A 113 -19.06 12.85 -29.19
CA ARG A 113 -17.90 12.02 -28.88
C ARG A 113 -18.11 11.35 -27.53
N GLU A 114 -18.08 10.03 -27.51
CA GLU A 114 -18.12 9.23 -26.29
C GLU A 114 -16.73 8.68 -26.00
N GLN A 115 -16.34 8.73 -24.74
CA GLN A 115 -15.04 8.23 -24.31
C GLN A 115 -15.13 7.61 -22.92
N ILE A 116 -14.22 6.69 -22.65
CA ILE A 116 -13.96 6.12 -21.31
C ILE A 116 -12.67 6.76 -20.80
N SER A 117 -12.73 7.38 -19.64
CA SER A 117 -11.59 7.87 -18.90
C SER A 117 -11.49 7.18 -17.53
N HIS A 118 -10.29 7.14 -16.96
CA HIS A 118 -10.04 6.52 -15.67
C HIS A 118 -9.58 7.60 -14.69
N GLU A 119 -10.29 7.69 -13.56
CA GLU A 119 -9.99 8.65 -12.51
C GLU A 119 -9.52 7.92 -11.26
N PRO A 120 -8.63 8.54 -10.43
CA PRO A 120 -8.30 8.00 -9.13
C PRO A 120 -9.53 7.77 -8.26
N LEU A 121 -9.56 6.71 -7.46
CA LEU A 121 -10.60 6.51 -6.45
C LEU A 121 -10.54 7.61 -5.38
N GLY A 122 -9.33 8.00 -4.97
CA GLY A 122 -9.08 8.96 -3.92
C GLY A 122 -8.16 8.42 -2.83
N VAL A 123 -8.67 8.17 -1.62
CA VAL A 123 -7.93 7.57 -0.51
C VAL A 123 -8.35 6.12 -0.33
N VAL A 124 -7.41 5.20 -0.46
CA VAL A 124 -7.67 3.76 -0.36
C VAL A 124 -7.01 3.14 0.86
N ALA A 125 -7.66 2.17 1.47
CA ALA A 125 -7.10 1.33 2.51
C ALA A 125 -6.47 0.08 1.88
N ASN A 126 -5.21 -0.19 2.23
CA ASN A 126 -4.52 -1.43 1.89
C ASN A 126 -4.22 -2.20 3.18
N ILE A 127 -4.98 -3.23 3.47
CA ILE A 127 -4.80 -4.11 4.63
C ILE A 127 -4.15 -5.40 4.15
N SER A 128 -2.88 -5.62 4.55
CA SER A 128 -2.02 -6.64 3.94
C SER A 128 -1.66 -7.76 4.92
N ALA A 129 -1.46 -8.96 4.37
CA ALA A 129 -1.01 -10.14 5.10
C ALA A 129 0.51 -10.09 5.40
N TRP A 130 0.95 -10.96 6.34
CA TRP A 130 2.32 -11.04 6.82
C TRP A 130 3.24 -11.97 6.02
N ASN A 131 2.65 -12.91 5.28
CA ASN A 131 3.42 -14.00 4.66
C ASN A 131 4.29 -13.57 3.47
N TYR A 132 3.86 -12.54 2.71
CA TYR A 132 4.60 -11.93 1.60
C TYR A 132 4.36 -10.42 1.56
N PRO A 133 4.80 -9.65 2.58
CA PRO A 133 4.42 -8.24 2.77
C PRO A 133 4.87 -7.32 1.63
N TYR A 134 6.05 -7.54 1.05
CA TYR A 134 6.51 -6.77 -0.11
C TYR A 134 5.68 -7.05 -1.35
N PHE A 135 5.32 -8.30 -1.58
CA PHE A 135 4.61 -8.72 -2.77
C PHE A 135 3.11 -8.43 -2.67
N VAL A 136 2.48 -8.84 -1.57
CA VAL A 136 1.03 -8.69 -1.38
C VAL A 136 0.63 -7.23 -1.22
N GLY A 137 1.34 -6.48 -0.38
CA GLY A 137 1.13 -5.03 -0.24
C GLY A 137 1.41 -4.30 -1.55
N GLY A 138 2.54 -4.63 -2.21
CA GLY A 138 2.98 -4.03 -3.47
C GLY A 138 1.97 -4.17 -4.60
N ASN A 139 1.28 -5.30 -4.69
CA ASN A 139 0.22 -5.52 -5.68
C ASN A 139 -0.96 -4.52 -5.56
N VAL A 140 -1.09 -3.84 -4.43
CA VAL A 140 -2.12 -2.84 -4.19
C VAL A 140 -1.54 -1.43 -4.20
N PHE A 141 -0.54 -1.15 -3.34
CA PHE A 141 -0.08 0.23 -3.20
C PHE A 141 0.69 0.75 -4.43
N VAL A 142 1.40 -0.10 -5.18
CA VAL A 142 2.10 0.35 -6.39
C VAL A 142 1.13 0.84 -7.45
N PRO A 143 0.15 0.05 -7.93
CA PRO A 143 -0.82 0.56 -8.90
C PRO A 143 -1.70 1.68 -8.33
N ALA A 144 -2.05 1.68 -7.04
CA ALA A 144 -2.80 2.77 -6.42
C ALA A 144 -2.04 4.10 -6.51
N LEU A 145 -0.74 4.11 -6.18
CA LEU A 145 0.10 5.30 -6.28
C LEU A 145 0.31 5.75 -7.73
N LEU A 146 0.54 4.81 -8.66
CA LEU A 146 0.67 5.09 -10.10
C LEU A 146 -0.59 5.74 -10.66
N THR A 147 -1.77 5.32 -10.22
CA THR A 147 -3.06 5.86 -10.67
C THR A 147 -3.52 7.08 -9.88
N GLY A 148 -2.67 7.68 -9.04
CA GLY A 148 -2.93 8.96 -8.39
C GLY A 148 -3.72 8.88 -7.08
N ASN A 149 -3.85 7.69 -6.49
CA ASN A 149 -4.50 7.53 -5.18
C ASN A 149 -3.52 7.78 -4.03
N ALA A 150 -4.06 8.14 -2.87
CA ALA A 150 -3.38 8.06 -1.58
C ALA A 150 -3.70 6.73 -0.90
N VAL A 151 -2.73 6.19 -0.15
CA VAL A 151 -2.81 4.85 0.45
C VAL A 151 -2.64 4.94 1.97
N LEU A 152 -3.61 4.47 2.71
CA LEU A 152 -3.50 4.16 4.12
C LEU A 152 -3.13 2.67 4.24
N TYR A 153 -1.87 2.40 4.52
CA TYR A 153 -1.33 1.05 4.53
C TYR A 153 -1.31 0.47 5.94
N LYS A 154 -2.08 -0.57 6.16
CA LYS A 154 -2.09 -1.32 7.40
C LYS A 154 -1.43 -2.68 7.18
N PRO A 155 -0.10 -2.82 7.43
CA PRO A 155 0.55 -4.12 7.43
C PRO A 155 -0.03 -5.01 8.53
N SER A 156 0.15 -6.31 8.42
CA SER A 156 -0.13 -7.20 9.55
C SER A 156 0.73 -6.83 10.75
N GLU A 157 0.23 -7.03 11.96
CA GLU A 157 0.98 -6.88 13.21
C GLU A 157 2.23 -7.77 13.28
N PHE A 158 2.27 -8.84 12.49
CA PHE A 158 3.42 -9.74 12.34
C PHE A 158 4.44 -9.30 11.28
N ALA A 159 4.20 -8.17 10.59
CA ALA A 159 5.07 -7.61 9.55
C ALA A 159 5.08 -6.08 9.60
N THR A 160 4.93 -5.49 10.80
CA THR A 160 4.81 -4.04 10.99
C THR A 160 6.13 -3.32 10.69
N LEU A 161 7.28 -3.85 11.14
CA LEU A 161 8.59 -3.25 10.82
C LEU A 161 8.86 -3.27 9.33
N THR A 162 8.52 -4.37 8.65
CA THR A 162 8.58 -4.47 7.18
C THR A 162 7.71 -3.39 6.53
N GLY A 163 6.49 -3.19 7.02
CA GLY A 163 5.59 -2.13 6.53
C GLY A 163 6.16 -0.72 6.72
N ILE A 164 6.80 -0.47 7.87
CA ILE A 164 7.48 0.81 8.14
C ILE A 164 8.65 1.02 7.17
N GLU A 165 9.45 -0.02 6.91
CA GLU A 165 10.56 0.06 5.95
C GLU A 165 10.07 0.33 4.51
N ILE A 166 8.96 -0.29 4.10
CA ILE A 166 8.30 0.03 2.82
C ILE A 166 7.92 1.52 2.76
N GLY A 167 7.29 2.06 3.81
CA GLY A 167 6.93 3.48 3.88
C GLY A 167 8.15 4.39 3.79
N LYS A 168 9.22 4.11 4.54
CA LYS A 168 10.47 4.86 4.49
C LYS A 168 11.08 4.85 3.08
N LEU A 169 11.07 3.70 2.40
CA LEU A 169 11.58 3.58 1.03
C LEU A 169 10.76 4.41 0.06
N LEU A 170 9.44 4.34 0.10
CA LEU A 170 8.54 5.13 -0.75
C LEU A 170 8.78 6.63 -0.56
N HIS A 171 8.89 7.10 0.69
CA HIS A 171 9.15 8.52 0.97
C HIS A 171 10.52 8.98 0.49
N ARG A 172 11.59 8.19 0.72
CA ARG A 172 12.93 8.48 0.17
C ARG A 172 12.94 8.51 -1.36
N SER A 173 12.06 7.77 -2.00
CA SER A 173 11.92 7.72 -3.46
C SER A 173 11.12 8.90 -4.04
N GLY A 174 10.47 9.70 -3.18
CA GLY A 174 9.74 10.89 -3.58
C GLY A 174 8.21 10.80 -3.47
N VAL A 175 7.66 9.73 -2.88
CA VAL A 175 6.24 9.71 -2.50
C VAL A 175 6.03 10.67 -1.32
N PRO A 176 5.13 11.67 -1.42
CA PRO A 176 4.88 12.59 -0.31
C PRO A 176 4.38 11.89 0.94
N GLN A 177 4.73 12.43 2.11
CA GLN A 177 4.43 11.84 3.44
C GLN A 177 2.97 11.44 3.63
N HIS A 178 2.03 12.27 3.15
CA HIS A 178 0.59 12.04 3.33
C HIS A 178 -0.05 11.20 2.23
N ILE A 179 0.70 10.88 1.16
CA ILE A 179 0.20 10.03 0.05
C ILE A 179 0.34 8.55 0.40
N PHE A 180 1.31 8.18 1.24
CA PHE A 180 1.44 6.83 1.76
C PHE A 180 1.64 6.88 3.28
N ALA A 181 0.67 6.45 4.05
CA ALA A 181 0.74 6.46 5.50
C ALA A 181 0.61 5.05 6.06
N VAL A 182 1.60 4.62 6.86
CA VAL A 182 1.58 3.33 7.56
C VAL A 182 0.79 3.46 8.85
N LEU A 183 -0.10 2.48 9.10
CA LEU A 183 -0.84 2.35 10.35
C LEU A 183 -0.28 1.19 11.16
N VAL A 184 0.07 1.49 12.41
CA VAL A 184 0.71 0.54 13.34
C VAL A 184 -0.34 -0.04 14.27
N GLY A 185 -0.49 -1.36 14.29
CA GLY A 185 -1.35 -2.08 15.22
C GLY A 185 -2.03 -3.30 14.64
N GLY A 186 -2.79 -3.99 15.48
CA GLY A 186 -3.49 -5.23 15.15
C GLY A 186 -4.84 -5.02 14.45
N GLY A 187 -5.71 -6.04 14.55
CA GLY A 187 -7.02 -6.05 13.89
C GLY A 187 -7.95 -4.90 14.28
N ALA A 188 -7.86 -4.39 15.51
CA ALA A 188 -8.65 -3.23 15.97
C ALA A 188 -8.34 -1.97 15.13
N ILE A 189 -7.06 -1.75 14.78
CA ILE A 189 -6.64 -0.62 13.94
C ILE A 189 -7.17 -0.78 12.50
N GLY A 190 -7.21 -2.02 11.98
CA GLY A 190 -7.88 -2.30 10.70
C GLY A 190 -9.37 -1.97 10.75
N SER A 191 -10.05 -2.29 11.85
CA SER A 191 -11.47 -1.94 12.03
C SER A 191 -11.71 -0.43 12.13
N GLU A 192 -10.83 0.31 12.80
CA GLU A 192 -10.92 1.78 12.84
C GLU A 192 -10.62 2.43 11.49
N LEU A 193 -9.67 1.85 10.72
CA LEU A 193 -9.36 2.33 9.37
C LEU A 193 -10.58 2.25 8.44
N ILE A 194 -11.31 1.14 8.42
CA ILE A 194 -12.46 0.97 7.51
C ILE A 194 -13.67 1.82 7.90
N LYS A 195 -13.71 2.40 9.11
CA LYS A 195 -14.73 3.39 9.50
C LYS A 195 -14.49 4.77 8.88
N GLN A 196 -13.24 5.07 8.45
CA GLN A 196 -12.94 6.33 7.78
C GLN A 196 -13.68 6.43 6.45
N PRO A 197 -14.01 7.64 5.95
CA PRO A 197 -14.68 7.82 4.64
C PRO A 197 -13.71 7.63 3.48
N ILE A 198 -13.07 6.45 3.43
CA ILE A 198 -12.19 5.99 2.35
C ILE A 198 -13.00 5.62 1.11
N ASP A 199 -12.36 5.61 -0.06
CA ASP A 199 -12.98 5.38 -1.36
C ASP A 199 -12.80 3.95 -1.89
N GLY A 200 -11.92 3.17 -1.26
CA GLY A 200 -11.70 1.77 -1.61
C GLY A 200 -11.00 1.01 -0.51
N VAL A 201 -11.24 -0.31 -0.44
CA VAL A 201 -10.59 -1.23 0.49
C VAL A 201 -10.02 -2.41 -0.26
N PHE A 202 -8.73 -2.63 -0.08
CA PHE A 202 -8.01 -3.79 -0.61
C PHE A 202 -7.49 -4.62 0.55
N PHE A 203 -7.98 -5.84 0.66
CA PHE A 203 -7.67 -6.74 1.76
C PHE A 203 -7.06 -8.04 1.26
N THR A 204 -5.98 -8.46 1.90
CA THR A 204 -5.43 -9.81 1.78
C THR A 204 -5.20 -10.37 3.16
N GLY A 205 -5.82 -11.52 3.46
CA GLY A 205 -5.75 -12.14 4.77
C GLY A 205 -6.70 -13.33 4.90
N SER A 206 -7.16 -13.61 6.13
CA SER A 206 -8.06 -14.73 6.38
C SER A 206 -9.47 -14.50 5.82
N TYR A 207 -10.12 -15.56 5.41
CA TYR A 207 -11.51 -15.53 4.94
C TYR A 207 -12.46 -14.86 5.95
N ALA A 208 -12.36 -15.22 7.23
CA ALA A 208 -13.23 -14.67 8.27
C ALA A 208 -13.07 -13.13 8.41
N THR A 209 -11.85 -12.63 8.33
CA THR A 209 -11.59 -11.18 8.37
C THR A 209 -12.13 -10.50 7.11
N GLY A 210 -11.90 -11.07 5.93
CA GLY A 210 -12.42 -10.55 4.67
C GLY A 210 -13.95 -10.47 4.65
N GLN A 211 -14.63 -11.51 5.15
CA GLN A 211 -16.08 -11.52 5.27
C GLN A 211 -16.60 -10.42 6.21
N ARG A 212 -15.91 -10.17 7.34
CA ARG A 212 -16.28 -9.08 8.26
C ARG A 212 -16.10 -7.72 7.62
N ILE A 213 -14.97 -7.50 6.95
CA ILE A 213 -14.72 -6.25 6.21
C ILE A 213 -15.80 -6.05 5.14
N ALA A 214 -16.09 -7.05 4.32
CA ALA A 214 -17.10 -6.95 3.26
C ALA A 214 -18.49 -6.60 3.80
N ARG A 215 -18.88 -7.15 4.95
CA ARG A 215 -20.16 -6.81 5.59
C ARG A 215 -20.20 -5.35 6.08
N GLU A 216 -19.08 -4.83 6.56
CA GLU A 216 -19.02 -3.46 7.09
C GLU A 216 -18.96 -2.42 5.98
N VAL A 217 -18.22 -2.69 4.90
CA VAL A 217 -18.05 -1.73 3.80
C VAL A 217 -19.10 -1.88 2.70
N GLY A 218 -19.73 -3.04 2.56
CA GLY A 218 -20.72 -3.32 1.52
C GLY A 218 -21.86 -2.30 1.43
N PRO A 219 -22.49 -1.86 2.54
CA PRO A 219 -23.52 -0.82 2.52
C PRO A 219 -23.04 0.54 1.98
N ARG A 220 -21.71 0.79 2.01
CA ARG A 220 -21.12 2.03 1.49
C ARG A 220 -20.76 1.95 0.01
N MET A 221 -20.95 0.80 -0.62
CA MET A 221 -20.61 0.52 -2.03
C MET A 221 -19.18 0.93 -2.42
N LEU A 222 -18.24 0.71 -1.51
CA LEU A 222 -16.81 0.96 -1.78
C LEU A 222 -16.27 0.02 -2.86
N LYS A 223 -15.23 0.49 -3.55
CA LYS A 223 -14.44 -0.32 -4.49
C LYS A 223 -13.43 -1.19 -3.75
#